data_63e72ac031544575d637736a9c39690a
#
_entry.id   63e72ac031544575d637736a9c39690a
#
_cell.length_a   1.000
_cell.length_b   1.000
_cell.length_c   1.000
_cell.angle_alpha   90.00
_cell.angle_beta   90.00
_cell.angle_gamma   90.00
#
_symmetry.space_group_name_H-M   'P 1'
#
loop_
_entity.id
_entity.type
_entity.pdbx_description
1 polymer ?
#
loop_
_entity_poly.entity_id
_entity_poly.type
_entity_poly.pdbx_seq_one_letter_code
_entity_poly.pdbx_strand_id
1 'polypeptide(L)'
;DYVINKPDDFELNETLECGQCFHFNKLDENDYVLTAFGHMLHIIQTEKEIVFYDTDEKLYMDLWRNYFDIDRNYGLIKERLLKKDDKLKEAIEAMSGVRILNQEFFETLISFIISQNKQIPHIKKIVADISAKYGDYAGEVKGVPMYTFPDVRKLAKAEVEDLKELKTGFRAPYIYDAVKCVGEGKISYDELIALDSEQGIEKMCQIKGV
;
A
#
# COMPACT_ATOMS: atom_id res chain seq x y z
N ASP A 1 -13.55 10.48 15.24
CA ASP A 1 -13.72 10.28 13.80
C ASP A 1 -13.46 11.59 13.07
N TYR A 2 -12.89 11.51 11.90
CA TYR A 2 -12.65 12.67 11.03
C TYR A 2 -13.40 12.51 9.71
N VAL A 3 -14.06 13.56 9.24
CA VAL A 3 -14.90 13.52 8.04
C VAL A 3 -14.44 14.59 7.05
N ILE A 4 -14.31 14.21 5.79
CA ILE A 4 -14.03 15.14 4.70
C ILE A 4 -15.11 15.05 3.62
N ASN A 5 -15.31 16.13 2.88
CA ASN A 5 -16.06 16.05 1.63
C ASN A 5 -15.31 15.15 0.65
N LYS A 6 -16.02 14.25 -0.03
CA LYS A 6 -15.42 13.38 -1.05
C LYS A 6 -14.86 14.23 -2.18
N PRO A 7 -13.56 14.10 -2.52
CA PRO A 7 -13.01 14.76 -3.70
C PRO A 7 -13.66 14.22 -5.00
N ASP A 8 -13.82 15.07 -6.00
CA ASP A 8 -14.46 14.71 -7.28
C ASP A 8 -13.77 13.51 -7.99
N ASP A 9 -12.44 13.45 -7.90
CA ASP A 9 -11.63 12.41 -8.54
C ASP A 9 -11.14 11.38 -7.49
N PHE A 10 -12.03 10.87 -6.63
CA PHE A 10 -11.70 9.86 -5.64
C PHE A 10 -12.81 8.83 -5.49
N GLU A 11 -12.46 7.58 -5.76
CA GLU A 11 -13.27 6.42 -5.42
C GLU A 11 -12.42 5.42 -4.61
N LEU A 12 -12.90 5.09 -3.40
CA LEU A 12 -12.14 4.30 -2.43
C LEU A 12 -11.91 2.87 -2.94
N ASN A 13 -12.94 2.25 -3.51
CA ASN A 13 -12.86 0.93 -4.12
C ASN A 13 -11.86 0.89 -5.28
N GLU A 14 -11.94 1.85 -6.22
CA GLU A 14 -11.00 1.94 -7.33
C GLU A 14 -9.57 2.13 -6.86
N THR A 15 -9.37 2.93 -5.80
CA THR A 15 -8.05 3.23 -5.24
C THR A 15 -7.46 2.02 -4.51
N LEU A 16 -8.24 1.30 -3.70
CA LEU A 16 -7.73 0.18 -2.92
C LEU A 16 -7.68 -1.14 -3.70
N GLU A 17 -8.63 -1.37 -4.64
CA GLU A 17 -8.75 -2.65 -5.32
C GLU A 17 -8.01 -2.72 -6.67
N CYS A 18 -7.37 -1.64 -7.14
CA CYS A 18 -6.62 -1.63 -8.40
C CYS A 18 -5.28 -2.41 -8.39
N GLY A 19 -4.90 -2.98 -7.26
CA GLY A 19 -3.70 -3.81 -7.14
C GLY A 19 -2.42 -3.06 -6.79
N GLN A 20 -2.51 -1.83 -6.30
CA GLN A 20 -1.36 -1.07 -5.81
C GLN A 20 -1.04 -1.32 -4.33
N CYS A 21 -2.01 -1.78 -3.53
CA CYS A 21 -1.84 -2.14 -2.12
C CYS A 21 -2.54 -3.46 -1.82
N PHE A 22 -2.13 -4.14 -0.75
CA PHE A 22 -2.61 -5.49 -0.44
C PHE A 22 -3.00 -5.69 1.03
N HIS A 23 -2.69 -4.71 1.89
CA HIS A 23 -2.86 -4.82 3.33
C HIS A 23 -4.17 -4.14 3.81
N PHE A 24 -5.27 -4.59 3.24
CA PHE A 24 -6.62 -4.13 3.60
C PHE A 24 -7.63 -5.27 3.51
N ASN A 25 -8.75 -5.11 4.22
CA ASN A 25 -9.93 -5.95 4.09
C ASN A 25 -11.13 -5.08 3.70
N LYS A 26 -11.90 -5.58 2.75
CA LYS A 26 -13.22 -5.04 2.40
C LYS A 26 -14.23 -5.63 3.36
N LEU A 27 -14.95 -4.79 4.08
CA LEU A 27 -15.97 -5.19 5.05
C LEU A 27 -17.37 -5.17 4.46
N ASP A 28 -17.61 -4.21 3.54
CA ASP A 28 -18.84 -4.05 2.79
C ASP A 28 -18.56 -3.16 1.57
N GLU A 29 -19.58 -2.78 0.80
CA GLU A 29 -19.45 -1.82 -0.28
C GLU A 29 -18.94 -0.47 0.26
N ASN A 30 -17.79 -0.02 -0.29
CA ASN A 30 -17.12 1.23 0.15
C ASN A 30 -16.77 1.30 1.65
N ASP A 31 -16.65 0.16 2.32
CA ASP A 31 -16.30 0.02 3.73
C ASP A 31 -15.06 -0.86 3.86
N TYR A 32 -13.95 -0.29 4.34
CA TYR A 32 -12.65 -0.94 4.37
C TYR A 32 -11.94 -0.74 5.70
N VAL A 33 -11.14 -1.73 6.07
CA VAL A 33 -10.15 -1.60 7.13
C VAL A 33 -8.78 -1.90 6.55
N LEU A 34 -7.81 -1.05 6.85
CA LEU A 34 -6.41 -1.18 6.40
C LEU A 34 -5.43 -0.82 7.50
N THR A 35 -4.18 -1.18 7.31
CA THR A 35 -3.08 -0.66 8.11
C THR A 35 -2.02 -0.03 7.23
N ALA A 36 -1.45 1.08 7.66
CA ALA A 36 -0.31 1.73 7.02
C ALA A 36 0.46 2.55 8.05
N PHE A 37 1.78 2.61 7.93
CA PHE A 37 2.67 3.37 8.82
C PHE A 37 2.45 3.08 10.32
N GLY A 38 2.13 1.83 10.65
CA GLY A 38 1.87 1.40 12.02
C GLY A 38 0.49 1.77 12.58
N HIS A 39 -0.39 2.37 11.80
CA HIS A 39 -1.75 2.75 12.19
C HIS A 39 -2.80 1.90 11.49
N MET A 40 -3.86 1.56 12.22
CA MET A 40 -5.08 0.99 11.65
C MET A 40 -6.03 2.13 11.25
N LEU A 41 -6.72 1.95 10.13
CA LEU A 41 -7.79 2.83 9.69
C LEU A 41 -9.02 2.00 9.31
N HIS A 42 -10.16 2.33 9.88
CA HIS A 42 -11.46 1.97 9.36
C HIS A 42 -12.00 3.16 8.56
N ILE A 43 -12.32 2.97 7.29
CA ILE A 43 -12.70 4.04 6.37
C ILE A 43 -13.94 3.66 5.58
N ILE A 44 -14.90 4.59 5.51
CA ILE A 44 -16.12 4.43 4.73
C ILE A 44 -16.28 5.63 3.80
N GLN A 45 -16.64 5.33 2.55
CA GLN A 45 -17.02 6.35 1.58
C GLN A 45 -18.52 6.31 1.33
N THR A 46 -19.14 7.49 1.36
CA THR A 46 -20.50 7.74 0.88
C THR A 46 -20.46 8.51 -0.44
N GLU A 47 -21.63 8.86 -0.99
CA GLU A 47 -21.70 9.70 -2.19
C GLU A 47 -21.04 11.07 -2.02
N LYS A 48 -21.07 11.63 -0.79
CA LYS A 48 -20.64 13.01 -0.50
C LYS A 48 -19.43 13.12 0.40
N GLU A 49 -19.16 12.12 1.22
CA GLU A 49 -18.21 12.20 2.32
C GLU A 49 -17.35 10.95 2.43
N ILE A 50 -16.20 11.12 3.03
CA ILE A 50 -15.34 10.04 3.47
C ILE A 50 -15.17 10.17 4.98
N VAL A 51 -15.45 9.09 5.71
CA VAL A 51 -15.34 9.01 7.17
C VAL A 51 -14.13 8.17 7.53
N PHE A 52 -13.21 8.76 8.28
CA PHE A 52 -12.03 8.11 8.87
C PHE A 52 -12.35 7.84 10.35
N TYR A 53 -12.69 6.61 10.69
CA TYR A 53 -13.01 6.22 12.04
C TYR A 53 -11.75 6.16 12.92
N ASP A 54 -11.93 6.40 14.22
CA ASP A 54 -10.86 6.42 15.24
C ASP A 54 -9.65 7.32 14.86
N THR A 55 -9.93 8.32 14.02
CA THR A 55 -8.96 9.28 13.49
C THR A 55 -9.33 10.67 14.00
N ASP A 56 -8.38 11.38 14.59
CA ASP A 56 -8.49 12.80 14.88
C ASP A 56 -7.94 13.66 13.73
N GLU A 57 -8.14 14.97 13.80
CA GLU A 57 -7.67 15.91 12.80
C GLU A 57 -6.15 15.83 12.61
N LYS A 58 -5.41 15.67 13.71
CA LYS A 58 -3.94 15.59 13.66
C LYS A 58 -3.48 14.36 12.89
N LEU A 59 -4.00 13.18 13.21
CA LEU A 59 -3.64 11.94 12.53
C LEU A 59 -4.05 11.97 11.05
N TYR A 60 -5.22 12.55 10.74
CA TYR A 60 -5.63 12.77 9.36
C TYR A 60 -4.64 13.66 8.61
N MET A 61 -4.29 14.82 9.16
CA MET A 61 -3.39 15.79 8.51
C MET A 61 -1.97 15.26 8.37
N ASP A 62 -1.46 14.56 9.39
CA ASP A 62 -0.08 14.07 9.43
C ASP A 62 0.12 12.81 8.57
N LEU A 63 -0.94 11.99 8.37
CA LEU A 63 -0.80 10.69 7.73
C LEU A 63 -1.80 10.48 6.58
N TRP A 64 -3.09 10.37 6.86
CA TRP A 64 -4.06 9.85 5.90
C TRP A 64 -4.28 10.76 4.70
N ARG A 65 -4.22 12.07 4.90
CA ARG A 65 -4.31 13.06 3.82
C ARG A 65 -3.22 12.86 2.77
N ASN A 66 -1.99 12.63 3.21
CA ASN A 66 -0.88 12.32 2.31
C ASN A 66 -0.99 10.91 1.74
N TYR A 67 -1.34 9.91 2.57
CA TYR A 67 -1.46 8.51 2.14
C TYR A 67 -2.39 8.36 0.94
N PHE A 68 -3.57 8.99 0.98
CA PHE A 68 -4.55 8.97 -0.10
C PHE A 68 -4.32 10.05 -1.19
N ASP A 69 -3.23 10.81 -1.12
CA ASP A 69 -2.86 11.87 -2.08
C ASP A 69 -4.03 12.87 -2.31
N ILE A 70 -4.69 13.29 -1.21
CA ILE A 70 -5.94 14.05 -1.26
C ILE A 70 -5.77 15.42 -1.92
N ASP A 71 -4.61 16.07 -1.76
CA ASP A 71 -4.36 17.43 -2.25
C ASP A 71 -4.09 17.52 -3.75
N ARG A 72 -3.74 16.41 -4.37
CA ARG A 72 -3.38 16.41 -5.78
C ARG A 72 -4.62 16.55 -6.68
N ASN A 73 -4.54 17.45 -7.63
CA ASN A 73 -5.60 17.64 -8.60
C ASN A 73 -5.51 16.60 -9.72
N TYR A 74 -6.25 15.52 -9.59
CA TYR A 74 -6.29 14.43 -10.58
C TYR A 74 -7.04 14.82 -11.84
N GLY A 75 -8.01 15.76 -11.77
CA GLY A 75 -8.67 16.30 -12.94
C GLY A 75 -7.70 16.91 -13.94
N LEU A 76 -6.76 17.73 -13.45
CA LEU A 76 -5.70 18.30 -14.30
C LEU A 76 -4.75 17.24 -14.88
N ILE A 77 -4.50 16.16 -14.14
CA ILE A 77 -3.67 15.05 -14.65
C ILE A 77 -4.40 14.36 -15.82
N LYS A 78 -5.68 14.04 -15.63
CA LYS A 78 -6.52 13.41 -16.65
C LYS A 78 -6.62 14.27 -17.92
N GLU A 79 -6.85 15.57 -17.76
CA GLU A 79 -6.85 16.51 -18.90
C GLU A 79 -5.53 16.51 -19.67
N ARG A 80 -4.39 16.44 -18.96
CA ARG A 80 -3.06 16.38 -19.61
C ARG A 80 -2.85 15.06 -20.34
N LEU A 81 -3.31 13.94 -19.75
CA LEU A 81 -3.23 12.62 -20.37
C LEU A 81 -4.06 12.57 -21.66
N LEU A 82 -5.29 13.07 -21.64
CA LEU A 82 -6.18 13.13 -22.80
C LEU A 82 -5.63 14.03 -23.93
N LYS A 83 -4.96 15.13 -23.58
CA LYS A 83 -4.27 15.97 -24.57
C LYS A 83 -3.07 15.28 -25.22
N LYS A 84 -2.46 14.32 -24.52
CA LYS A 84 -1.30 13.56 -25.01
C LYS A 84 -1.71 12.38 -25.88
N ASP A 85 -2.75 11.66 -25.48
CA ASP A 85 -3.29 10.50 -26.22
C ASP A 85 -4.79 10.32 -25.88
N ASP A 86 -5.64 10.52 -26.90
CA ASP A 86 -7.09 10.40 -26.79
C ASP A 86 -7.57 8.96 -26.57
N LYS A 87 -6.74 7.96 -26.89
CA LYS A 87 -7.03 6.54 -26.63
C LYS A 87 -7.11 6.21 -25.13
N LEU A 88 -6.56 7.09 -24.27
CA LEU A 88 -6.66 6.93 -22.81
C LEU A 88 -8.05 7.25 -22.28
N LYS A 89 -8.98 7.80 -23.10
CA LYS A 89 -10.29 8.25 -22.66
C LYS A 89 -11.09 7.13 -21.96
N GLU A 90 -11.23 5.99 -22.61
CA GLU A 90 -12.00 4.86 -22.06
C GLU A 90 -11.41 4.35 -20.73
N ALA A 91 -10.08 4.28 -20.63
CA ALA A 91 -9.41 3.87 -19.40
C ALA A 91 -9.61 4.87 -18.25
N ILE A 92 -9.54 6.17 -18.56
CA ILE A 92 -9.76 7.25 -17.58
C ILE A 92 -11.22 7.27 -17.11
N GLU A 93 -12.18 7.06 -18.01
CA GLU A 93 -13.60 6.98 -17.64
C GLU A 93 -13.93 5.75 -16.82
N ALA A 94 -13.31 4.61 -17.13
CA ALA A 94 -13.54 3.34 -16.42
C ALA A 94 -13.00 3.33 -14.97
N MET A 95 -11.95 4.09 -14.69
CA MET A 95 -11.26 4.15 -13.40
C MET A 95 -11.00 5.61 -13.00
N SER A 96 -12.07 6.40 -12.98
CA SER A 96 -11.96 7.86 -12.84
C SER A 96 -11.59 8.31 -11.43
N GLY A 97 -11.78 7.48 -10.42
CA GLY A 97 -11.55 7.78 -9.01
C GLY A 97 -10.25 7.20 -8.45
N VAL A 98 -9.42 6.56 -9.26
CA VAL A 98 -8.14 6.01 -8.79
C VAL A 98 -7.17 7.12 -8.38
N ARG A 99 -6.60 6.97 -7.18
CA ARG A 99 -5.46 7.77 -6.70
C ARG A 99 -4.25 6.88 -6.46
N ILE A 100 -3.07 7.44 -6.64
CA ILE A 100 -1.81 6.75 -6.30
C ILE A 100 -1.54 6.94 -4.81
N LEU A 101 -1.54 5.83 -4.07
CA LEU A 101 -1.28 5.84 -2.63
C LEU A 101 0.19 6.12 -2.33
N ASN A 102 0.45 6.99 -1.36
CA ASN A 102 1.80 7.22 -0.83
C ASN A 102 2.09 6.17 0.27
N GLN A 103 2.41 4.96 -0.15
CA GLN A 103 2.61 3.82 0.72
C GLN A 103 3.97 3.83 1.40
N GLU A 104 4.09 3.09 2.50
CA GLU A 104 5.36 2.87 3.19
C GLU A 104 6.32 2.04 2.31
N PHE A 105 7.56 2.52 2.20
CA PHE A 105 8.56 1.94 1.31
C PHE A 105 8.81 0.45 1.57
N PHE A 106 9.04 0.06 2.84
CA PHE A 106 9.42 -1.33 3.15
C PHE A 106 8.27 -2.31 2.91
N GLU A 107 7.05 -1.96 3.32
CA GLU A 107 5.86 -2.76 3.04
C GLU A 107 5.63 -2.90 1.53
N THR A 108 5.76 -1.80 0.79
CA THR A 108 5.58 -1.79 -0.67
C THR A 108 6.63 -2.69 -1.36
N LEU A 109 7.89 -2.60 -0.96
CA LEU A 109 8.97 -3.43 -1.49
C LEU A 109 8.68 -4.93 -1.29
N ILE A 110 8.35 -5.34 -0.06
CA ILE A 110 8.08 -6.75 0.24
C ILE A 110 6.82 -7.23 -0.50
N SER A 111 5.76 -6.42 -0.51
CA SER A 111 4.52 -6.73 -1.22
C SER A 111 4.73 -6.86 -2.73
N PHE A 112 5.59 -6.01 -3.31
CA PHE A 112 5.97 -6.08 -4.72
C PHE A 112 6.71 -7.39 -5.04
N ILE A 113 7.69 -7.79 -4.23
CA ILE A 113 8.37 -9.08 -4.40
C ILE A 113 7.37 -10.25 -4.32
N ILE A 114 6.41 -10.20 -3.38
CA ILE A 114 5.36 -11.21 -3.24
C ILE A 114 4.45 -11.23 -4.48
N SER A 115 4.13 -10.07 -5.04
CA SER A 115 3.12 -9.92 -6.11
C SER A 115 3.54 -10.56 -7.43
N GLN A 116 4.82 -10.72 -7.69
CA GLN A 116 5.31 -11.28 -8.94
C GLN A 116 4.72 -12.67 -9.22
N ASN A 117 3.98 -12.79 -10.34
CA ASN A 117 3.34 -14.03 -10.80
C ASN A 117 2.42 -14.69 -9.73
N LYS A 118 1.67 -13.87 -8.97
CA LYS A 118 0.64 -14.34 -8.02
C LYS A 118 -0.68 -13.59 -8.24
N GLN A 119 -1.76 -14.24 -7.91
CA GLN A 119 -3.09 -13.61 -7.92
C GLN A 119 -3.29 -12.75 -6.67
N ILE A 120 -4.01 -11.63 -6.80
CA ILE A 120 -4.25 -10.65 -5.73
C ILE A 120 -4.73 -11.29 -4.41
N PRO A 121 -5.69 -12.24 -4.38
CA PRO A 121 -6.11 -12.88 -3.12
C PRO A 121 -4.97 -13.60 -2.40
N HIS A 122 -4.06 -14.24 -3.14
CA HIS A 122 -2.90 -14.92 -2.54
C HIS A 122 -1.87 -13.91 -2.00
N ILE A 123 -1.66 -12.78 -2.69
CA ILE A 123 -0.77 -11.72 -2.23
C ILE A 123 -1.30 -11.15 -0.91
N LYS A 124 -2.58 -10.76 -0.88
CA LYS A 124 -3.25 -10.25 0.33
C LYS A 124 -3.13 -11.22 1.51
N LYS A 125 -3.35 -12.52 1.25
CA LYS A 125 -3.22 -13.52 2.30
C LYS A 125 -1.79 -13.60 2.84
N ILE A 126 -0.77 -13.60 1.99
CA ILE A 126 0.64 -13.68 2.43
C ILE A 126 1.02 -12.43 3.21
N VAL A 127 0.62 -11.24 2.76
CA VAL A 127 0.85 -9.97 3.46
C VAL A 127 0.20 -10.01 4.85
N ALA A 128 -1.06 -10.44 4.94
CA ALA A 128 -1.76 -10.60 6.20
C ALA A 128 -1.09 -11.64 7.13
N ASP A 129 -0.65 -12.78 6.60
CA ASP A 129 0.02 -13.83 7.37
C ASP A 129 1.40 -13.34 7.92
N ILE A 130 2.15 -12.56 7.12
CA ILE A 130 3.41 -11.91 7.57
C ILE A 130 3.10 -10.91 8.69
N SER A 131 2.09 -10.08 8.51
CA SER A 131 1.68 -9.07 9.51
C SER A 131 1.21 -9.72 10.81
N ALA A 132 0.42 -10.78 10.74
CA ALA A 132 -0.04 -11.51 11.92
C ALA A 132 1.10 -12.22 12.67
N LYS A 133 2.12 -12.72 11.95
CA LYS A 133 3.25 -13.46 12.58
C LYS A 133 4.31 -12.52 13.15
N TYR A 134 4.58 -11.40 12.50
CA TYR A 134 5.73 -10.53 12.83
C TYR A 134 5.35 -9.08 13.16
N GLY A 135 4.15 -8.63 12.84
CA GLY A 135 3.66 -7.29 13.16
C GLY A 135 3.10 -7.18 14.57
N ASP A 136 2.55 -6.01 14.89
CA ASP A 136 1.84 -5.76 16.14
C ASP A 136 0.33 -5.80 15.90
N TYR A 137 -0.42 -6.28 16.90
CA TYR A 137 -1.88 -6.17 16.88
C TYR A 137 -2.29 -4.69 16.86
N ALA A 138 -3.05 -4.30 15.85
CA ALA A 138 -3.45 -2.92 15.63
C ALA A 138 -4.91 -2.65 16.06
N GLY A 139 -5.72 -3.68 16.17
CA GLY A 139 -7.12 -3.58 16.54
C GLY A 139 -8.01 -4.56 15.76
N GLU A 140 -9.33 -4.38 15.91
CA GLU A 140 -10.33 -5.21 15.24
C GLU A 140 -11.51 -4.36 14.79
N VAL A 141 -12.00 -4.59 13.58
CA VAL A 141 -13.23 -3.96 13.06
C VAL A 141 -14.17 -5.04 12.55
N LYS A 142 -15.40 -5.08 13.04
CA LYS A 142 -16.44 -6.05 12.65
C LYS A 142 -15.97 -7.52 12.72
N GLY A 143 -15.15 -7.88 13.71
CA GLY A 143 -14.62 -9.23 13.88
C GLY A 143 -13.41 -9.55 12.99
N VAL A 144 -12.86 -8.56 12.27
CA VAL A 144 -11.66 -8.71 11.44
C VAL A 144 -10.46 -8.13 12.20
N PRO A 145 -9.57 -8.99 12.74
CA PRO A 145 -8.35 -8.52 13.41
C PRO A 145 -7.35 -7.96 12.41
N MET A 146 -6.74 -6.84 12.75
CA MET A 146 -5.73 -6.18 11.97
C MET A 146 -4.40 -6.15 12.71
N TYR A 147 -3.33 -6.32 11.95
CA TYR A 147 -1.95 -6.26 12.44
C TYR A 147 -1.19 -5.26 11.57
N THR A 148 -0.23 -4.53 12.14
CA THR A 148 0.65 -3.67 11.36
C THR A 148 1.59 -4.50 10.50
N PHE A 149 2.03 -3.99 9.36
CA PHE A 149 3.15 -4.63 8.66
C PHE A 149 4.40 -4.52 9.53
N PRO A 150 5.20 -5.60 9.67
CA PRO A 150 6.39 -5.57 10.52
C PRO A 150 7.44 -4.61 9.97
N ASP A 151 8.11 -3.88 10.85
CA ASP A 151 9.31 -3.14 10.46
C ASP A 151 10.45 -4.11 10.05
N VAL A 152 11.50 -3.56 9.47
CA VAL A 152 12.65 -4.33 9.01
C VAL A 152 13.31 -5.16 10.12
N ARG A 153 13.33 -4.64 11.38
CA ARG A 153 13.96 -5.32 12.52
C ARG A 153 13.15 -6.53 12.97
N LYS A 154 11.82 -6.43 12.89
CA LYS A 154 10.92 -7.52 13.22
C LYS A 154 10.98 -8.62 12.17
N LEU A 155 10.92 -8.23 10.90
CA LEU A 155 10.96 -9.20 9.80
C LEU A 155 12.35 -9.82 9.61
N ALA A 156 13.43 -9.17 10.04
CA ALA A 156 14.78 -9.72 10.06
C ALA A 156 14.97 -10.92 11.01
N LYS A 157 13.99 -11.21 11.87
CA LYS A 157 13.98 -12.41 12.72
C LYS A 157 13.53 -13.66 11.97
N ALA A 158 12.94 -13.49 10.78
CA ALA A 158 12.47 -14.59 9.97
C ALA A 158 13.63 -15.19 9.16
N GLU A 159 13.76 -16.50 9.22
CA GLU A 159 14.62 -17.25 8.32
C GLU A 159 13.88 -17.59 7.01
N VAL A 160 14.63 -18.01 6.00
CA VAL A 160 14.04 -18.37 4.69
C VAL A 160 12.96 -19.45 4.84
N GLU A 161 13.16 -20.41 5.74
CA GLU A 161 12.18 -21.49 5.98
C GLU A 161 10.89 -20.97 6.62
N ASP A 162 10.98 -20.02 7.56
CA ASP A 162 9.81 -19.37 8.15
C ASP A 162 8.96 -18.65 7.11
N LEU A 163 9.63 -17.98 6.17
CA LEU A 163 8.97 -17.29 5.05
C LEU A 163 8.30 -18.28 4.09
N LYS A 164 8.90 -19.44 3.84
CA LYS A 164 8.29 -20.50 3.02
C LYS A 164 7.01 -21.06 3.65
N GLU A 165 6.96 -21.22 4.97
CA GLU A 165 5.76 -21.63 5.69
C GLU A 165 4.57 -20.69 5.44
N LEU A 166 4.84 -19.39 5.24
CA LEU A 166 3.84 -18.37 4.87
C LEU A 166 3.47 -18.40 3.38
N LYS A 167 3.77 -19.48 2.68
CA LYS A 167 3.43 -19.72 1.26
C LYS A 167 4.02 -18.71 0.27
N THR A 168 5.13 -18.07 0.63
CA THR A 168 5.88 -17.19 -0.27
C THR A 168 6.54 -17.96 -1.41
N GLY A 169 6.72 -19.28 -1.24
CA GLY A 169 7.29 -20.18 -2.25
C GLY A 169 8.76 -19.84 -2.54
N PHE A 170 9.13 -19.81 -3.83
CA PHE A 170 10.49 -19.50 -4.27
C PHE A 170 10.92 -18.05 -3.99
N ARG A 171 9.98 -17.19 -3.54
CA ARG A 171 10.28 -15.80 -3.19
C ARG A 171 10.82 -15.61 -1.77
N ALA A 172 10.74 -16.64 -0.92
CA ALA A 172 11.28 -16.56 0.43
C ALA A 172 12.74 -16.06 0.47
N PRO A 173 13.67 -16.57 -0.34
CA PRO A 173 15.04 -16.05 -0.41
C PRO A 173 15.12 -14.58 -0.88
N TYR A 174 14.20 -14.13 -1.75
CA TYR A 174 14.17 -12.74 -2.23
C TYR A 174 13.67 -11.77 -1.16
N ILE A 175 12.63 -12.17 -0.42
CA ILE A 175 12.16 -11.42 0.74
C ILE A 175 13.26 -11.31 1.78
N TYR A 176 13.94 -12.42 2.10
CA TYR A 176 15.06 -12.45 3.04
C TYR A 176 16.20 -11.51 2.60
N ASP A 177 16.58 -11.53 1.31
CA ASP A 177 17.60 -10.64 0.74
C ASP A 177 17.18 -9.17 0.83
N ALA A 178 15.94 -8.84 0.49
CA ALA A 178 15.39 -7.49 0.60
C ALA A 178 15.41 -6.96 2.04
N VAL A 179 14.96 -7.78 2.99
CA VAL A 179 15.01 -7.45 4.44
C VAL A 179 16.44 -7.15 4.87
N LYS A 180 17.40 -7.97 4.43
CA LYS A 180 18.81 -7.78 4.75
C LYS A 180 19.38 -6.51 4.11
N CYS A 181 19.09 -6.25 2.82
CA CYS A 181 19.55 -5.05 2.12
C CYS A 181 19.05 -3.76 2.79
N VAL A 182 17.78 -3.71 3.18
CA VAL A 182 17.20 -2.55 3.88
C VAL A 182 17.74 -2.47 5.32
N GLY A 183 17.83 -3.59 6.02
CA GLY A 183 18.33 -3.64 7.41
C GLY A 183 19.79 -3.25 7.56
N GLU A 184 20.62 -3.50 6.56
CA GLU A 184 22.03 -3.11 6.49
C GLU A 184 22.22 -1.67 5.96
N GLY A 185 21.13 -0.99 5.60
CA GLY A 185 21.18 0.37 5.06
C GLY A 185 21.76 0.48 3.64
N LYS A 186 21.81 -0.64 2.89
CA LYS A 186 22.28 -0.63 1.50
C LYS A 186 21.29 0.07 0.57
N ILE A 187 20.02 0.06 0.94
CA ILE A 187 18.93 0.73 0.23
C ILE A 187 18.03 1.38 1.28
N SER A 188 17.78 2.68 1.12
CA SER A 188 16.88 3.45 1.98
C SER A 188 15.93 4.31 1.12
N TYR A 189 14.78 4.63 1.69
CA TYR A 189 13.82 5.53 1.04
C TYR A 189 14.42 6.90 0.75
N ASP A 190 15.13 7.48 1.74
CA ASP A 190 15.76 8.82 1.61
C ASP A 190 16.79 8.86 0.49
N GLU A 191 17.57 7.79 0.31
CA GLU A 191 18.48 7.68 -0.83
C GLU A 191 17.73 7.63 -2.16
N LEU A 192 16.70 6.79 -2.24
CA LEU A 192 15.95 6.59 -3.48
C LEU A 192 15.24 7.86 -3.96
N ILE A 193 14.64 8.64 -3.08
CA ILE A 193 13.95 9.88 -3.46
C ILE A 193 14.91 10.99 -3.92
N ALA A 194 16.21 10.88 -3.61
CA ALA A 194 17.24 11.80 -4.05
C ALA A 194 17.80 11.45 -5.46
N LEU A 195 17.50 10.26 -5.97
CA LEU A 195 17.94 9.78 -7.27
C LEU A 195 16.93 10.17 -8.36
N ASP A 196 17.40 10.26 -9.61
CA ASP A 196 16.48 10.26 -10.74
C ASP A 196 15.88 8.87 -10.98
N SER A 197 14.88 8.77 -11.86
CA SER A 197 14.15 7.53 -12.08
C SER A 197 15.04 6.39 -12.60
N GLU A 198 16.03 6.68 -13.43
CA GLU A 198 16.93 5.67 -14.01
C GLU A 198 17.88 5.12 -12.95
N GLN A 199 18.50 6.00 -12.18
CA GLN A 199 19.35 5.66 -11.04
C GLN A 199 18.58 4.90 -9.95
N GLY A 200 17.34 5.32 -9.67
CA GLY A 200 16.46 4.65 -8.70
C GLY A 200 16.14 3.22 -9.11
N ILE A 201 15.81 2.98 -10.38
CA ILE A 201 15.57 1.65 -10.93
C ILE A 201 16.85 0.80 -10.82
N GLU A 202 18.00 1.31 -11.24
CA GLU A 202 19.28 0.60 -11.16
C GLU A 202 19.62 0.21 -9.71
N LYS A 203 19.36 1.11 -8.77
CA LYS A 203 19.57 0.87 -7.34
C LYS A 203 18.64 -0.23 -6.81
N MET A 204 17.35 -0.18 -7.15
CA MET A 204 16.38 -1.17 -6.73
C MET A 204 16.65 -2.56 -7.33
N CYS A 205 17.14 -2.64 -8.56
CA CYS A 205 17.51 -3.90 -9.21
C CYS A 205 18.69 -4.62 -8.55
N GLN A 206 19.38 -4.02 -7.58
CA GLN A 206 20.37 -4.69 -6.74
C GLN A 206 19.75 -5.68 -5.75
N ILE A 207 18.46 -5.54 -5.47
CA ILE A 207 17.70 -6.49 -4.65
C ILE A 207 17.26 -7.65 -5.55
N LYS A 208 17.55 -8.87 -5.14
CA LYS A 208 17.07 -10.05 -5.86
C LYS A 208 15.55 -10.12 -5.86
N GLY A 209 14.97 -10.20 -7.04
CA GLY A 209 13.52 -10.33 -7.20
C GLY A 209 12.78 -8.98 -7.38
N VAL A 210 13.52 -7.88 -7.54
CA VAL A 210 13.01 -6.59 -8.01
C VAL A 210 13.33 -6.41 -9.49
#